data_e85749c460674e1e565f8b32f92d5726
#
_entry.id   e85749c460674e1e565f8b32f92d5726
#
_cell.length_a   1.000
_cell.length_b   1.000
_cell.length_c   1.000
_cell.angle_alpha   90.00
_cell.angle_beta   90.00
_cell.angle_gamma   90.00
#
_symmetry.space_group_name_H-M   'P 1'
#
loop_
_entity.id
_entity.type
_entity.pdbx_description
1 polymer ?
#
loop_
_entity_poly.entity_id
_entity_poly.type
_entity_poly.pdbx_seq_one_letter_code
_entity_poly.pdbx_strand_id
1 'polypeptide(L)'
;MSIRFDGKVAIVTGAGGGLGRCHALDLAARGAKVVVNDLGGAVDGTGGSLSAAEKVVEEIKSAGGEAMANGASVTDLKQVEDMVKQTIDTWGRVDILVNNAGILRDKSFSKVTDEDFRLVLEVHLMGTVNCCKAVWDIMKEQNY
;
A
#
# COMPACT_ATOMS: atom_id res chain seq x y z
N MET A 1 -13.00 11.61 -22.26
CA MET A 1 -13.53 11.67 -20.88
C MET A 1 -12.57 10.90 -19.99
N SER A 2 -11.98 11.54 -18.97
CA SER A 2 -11.08 10.86 -18.02
C SER A 2 -11.88 10.31 -16.84
N ILE A 3 -11.54 9.08 -16.39
CA ILE A 3 -12.10 8.51 -15.16
C ILE A 3 -11.60 9.34 -13.97
N ARG A 4 -12.51 9.72 -13.08
CA ARG A 4 -12.23 10.48 -11.87
C ARG A 4 -12.57 9.68 -10.62
N PHE A 5 -11.84 9.98 -9.54
CA PHE A 5 -12.01 9.37 -8.22
C PHE A 5 -12.25 10.42 -7.12
N ASP A 6 -12.88 11.53 -7.46
CA ASP A 6 -13.18 12.61 -6.52
C ASP A 6 -14.01 12.07 -5.33
N GLY A 7 -13.59 12.39 -4.12
CA GLY A 7 -14.21 11.91 -2.89
C GLY A 7 -13.91 10.47 -2.51
N LYS A 8 -13.11 9.74 -3.30
CA LYS A 8 -12.69 8.38 -3.00
C LYS A 8 -11.37 8.36 -2.24
N VAL A 9 -11.18 7.31 -1.45
CA VAL A 9 -9.97 7.08 -0.65
C VAL A 9 -9.32 5.77 -1.08
N ALA A 10 -8.05 5.83 -1.41
CA ALA A 10 -7.27 4.70 -1.87
C ALA A 10 -6.12 4.37 -0.90
N ILE A 11 -5.88 3.08 -0.68
CA ILE A 11 -4.68 2.57 -0.02
C ILE A 11 -3.85 1.86 -1.10
N VAL A 12 -2.59 2.25 -1.25
CA VAL A 12 -1.64 1.60 -2.15
C VAL A 12 -0.47 1.08 -1.33
N THR A 13 -0.27 -0.24 -1.31
CA THR A 13 0.84 -0.85 -0.58
C THR A 13 2.10 -0.93 -1.46
N GLY A 14 3.28 -0.82 -0.84
CA GLY A 14 4.54 -0.76 -1.58
C GLY A 14 4.63 0.48 -2.50
N ALA A 15 4.07 1.60 -2.06
CA ALA A 15 3.89 2.79 -2.89
C ALA A 15 5.02 3.82 -2.77
N GLY A 16 6.09 3.51 -2.03
CA GLY A 16 7.26 4.39 -1.91
C GLY A 16 8.14 4.47 -3.17
N GLY A 17 7.88 3.63 -4.17
CA GLY A 17 8.64 3.59 -5.42
C GLY A 17 7.97 2.74 -6.49
N GLY A 18 8.63 2.63 -7.63
CA GLY A 18 8.24 1.75 -8.73
C GLY A 18 6.78 1.90 -9.18
N LEU A 19 6.12 0.78 -9.45
CA LEU A 19 4.73 0.74 -9.90
C LEU A 19 3.75 1.27 -8.85
N GLY A 20 3.97 0.97 -7.57
CA GLY A 20 3.13 1.47 -6.49
C GLY A 20 3.10 3.00 -6.42
N ARG A 21 4.26 3.64 -6.57
CA ARG A 21 4.34 5.10 -6.69
C ARG A 21 3.55 5.62 -7.88
N CYS A 22 3.66 4.99 -9.05
CA CYS A 22 2.90 5.39 -10.24
C CYS A 22 1.39 5.30 -10.01
N HIS A 23 0.92 4.22 -9.38
CA HIS A 23 -0.49 4.05 -9.00
C HIS A 23 -0.96 5.13 -8.03
N ALA A 24 -0.16 5.42 -6.99
CA ALA A 24 -0.50 6.46 -6.01
C ALA A 24 -0.62 7.84 -6.65
N LEU A 25 0.33 8.21 -7.50
CA LEU A 25 0.33 9.48 -8.23
C LEU A 25 -0.85 9.59 -9.20
N ASP A 26 -1.16 8.54 -9.98
CA ASP A 26 -2.28 8.57 -10.94
C ASP A 26 -3.64 8.65 -10.23
N LEU A 27 -3.84 7.88 -9.16
CA LEU A 27 -5.06 7.95 -8.35
C LEU A 27 -5.25 9.34 -7.74
N ALA A 28 -4.19 9.94 -7.18
CA ALA A 28 -4.24 11.28 -6.63
C ALA A 28 -4.52 12.35 -7.70
N ALA A 29 -3.89 12.27 -8.87
CA ALA A 29 -4.14 13.17 -9.99
C ALA A 29 -5.58 13.08 -10.50
N ARG A 30 -6.24 11.95 -10.30
CA ARG A 30 -7.67 11.73 -10.62
C ARG A 30 -8.62 12.10 -9.48
N GLY A 31 -8.13 12.65 -8.38
CA GLY A 31 -8.92 13.20 -7.28
C GLY A 31 -9.11 12.29 -6.08
N ALA A 32 -8.50 11.11 -6.04
CA ALA A 32 -8.50 10.27 -4.85
C ALA A 32 -7.59 10.86 -3.76
N LYS A 33 -7.97 10.65 -2.50
CA LYS A 33 -7.07 10.80 -1.35
C LYS A 33 -6.31 9.48 -1.18
N VAL A 34 -5.00 9.52 -1.00
CA VAL A 34 -4.17 8.32 -1.10
C VAL A 34 -3.36 8.07 0.17
N VAL A 35 -3.49 6.88 0.74
CA VAL A 35 -2.52 6.34 1.69
C VAL A 35 -1.38 5.73 0.89
N VAL A 36 -0.21 6.30 1.04
CA VAL A 36 1.04 5.80 0.49
C VAL A 36 1.68 4.91 1.55
N ASN A 37 1.42 3.61 1.48
CA ASN A 37 2.01 2.65 2.40
C ASN A 37 3.32 2.11 1.81
N ASP A 38 4.38 2.17 2.59
CA ASP A 38 5.66 1.53 2.28
C ASP A 38 6.44 1.26 3.55
N LEU A 39 6.91 0.03 3.73
CA LEU A 39 7.80 -0.32 4.84
C LEU A 39 9.16 0.38 4.73
N GLY A 40 9.51 0.86 3.53
CA GLY A 40 10.75 1.58 3.25
C GLY A 40 11.99 0.70 3.16
N GLY A 41 11.81 -0.60 2.98
CA GLY A 41 12.90 -1.54 2.78
C GLY A 41 13.44 -1.53 1.34
N ALA A 42 14.56 -2.22 1.16
CA ALA A 42 15.09 -2.54 -0.17
C ALA A 42 14.17 -3.54 -0.89
N VAL A 43 14.38 -3.72 -2.20
CA VAL A 43 13.58 -4.64 -3.04
C VAL A 43 13.59 -6.08 -2.52
N ASP A 44 14.66 -6.48 -1.82
CA ASP A 44 14.79 -7.80 -1.21
C ASP A 44 14.05 -7.96 0.13
N GLY A 45 13.40 -6.90 0.62
CA GLY A 45 12.65 -6.89 1.87
C GLY A 45 13.49 -6.58 3.12
N THR A 46 14.72 -6.08 2.95
CA THR A 46 15.59 -5.69 4.08
C THR A 46 15.44 -4.21 4.42
N GLY A 47 15.60 -3.88 5.70
CA GLY A 47 15.50 -2.51 6.21
C GLY A 47 14.07 -1.99 6.30
N GLY A 48 13.92 -0.73 6.66
CA GLY A 48 12.63 -0.03 6.75
C GLY A 48 12.83 1.45 7.05
N SER A 49 12.13 2.31 6.31
CA SER A 49 12.13 3.75 6.53
C SER A 49 10.87 4.37 5.92
N LEU A 50 10.19 5.20 6.67
CA LEU A 50 9.01 5.94 6.18
C LEU A 50 9.36 6.96 5.08
N SER A 51 10.64 7.30 4.93
CA SER A 51 11.10 8.37 4.01
C SER A 51 10.71 8.17 2.54
N ALA A 52 10.62 6.93 2.07
CA ALA A 52 10.19 6.66 0.69
C ALA A 52 8.71 7.02 0.48
N ALA A 53 7.84 6.64 1.42
CA ALA A 53 6.43 6.99 1.39
C ALA A 53 6.23 8.51 1.53
N GLU A 54 6.97 9.15 2.43
CA GLU A 54 6.89 10.61 2.65
C GLU A 54 7.25 11.41 1.38
N LYS A 55 8.26 10.98 0.62
CA LYS A 55 8.62 11.61 -0.64
C LYS A 55 7.48 11.59 -1.66
N VAL A 56 6.79 10.45 -1.78
CA VAL A 56 5.63 10.33 -2.69
C VAL A 56 4.47 11.18 -2.20
N VAL A 57 4.24 11.26 -0.90
CA VAL A 57 3.24 12.16 -0.30
C VAL A 57 3.54 13.62 -0.64
N GLU A 58 4.79 14.06 -0.54
CA GLU A 58 5.21 15.41 -0.93
C GLU A 58 4.96 15.69 -2.42
N GLU A 59 5.24 14.72 -3.29
CA GLU A 59 4.94 14.85 -4.73
C GLU A 59 3.44 15.02 -4.97
N ILE A 60 2.59 14.22 -4.32
CA ILE A 60 1.14 14.32 -4.44
C ILE A 60 0.63 15.69 -3.94
N LYS A 61 1.10 16.13 -2.77
CA LYS A 61 0.71 17.42 -2.20
C LYS A 61 1.17 18.59 -3.06
N SER A 62 2.38 18.53 -3.59
CA SER A 62 2.93 19.57 -4.49
C SER A 62 2.12 19.69 -5.79
N ALA A 63 1.50 18.60 -6.23
CA ALA A 63 0.59 18.59 -7.38
C ALA A 63 -0.86 18.96 -7.02
N GLY A 64 -1.15 19.34 -5.76
CA GLY A 64 -2.47 19.75 -5.30
C GLY A 64 -3.38 18.62 -4.81
N GLY A 65 -2.87 17.39 -4.69
CA GLY A 65 -3.61 16.25 -4.16
C GLY A 65 -3.52 16.10 -2.64
N GLU A 66 -4.24 15.13 -2.09
CA GLU A 66 -4.19 14.75 -0.68
C GLU A 66 -3.60 13.34 -0.51
N ALA A 67 -2.63 13.22 0.38
CA ALA A 67 -2.05 11.92 0.72
C ALA A 67 -1.50 11.91 2.15
N MET A 68 -1.37 10.72 2.70
CA MET A 68 -0.63 10.47 3.95
C MET A 68 0.28 9.26 3.81
N ALA A 69 1.42 9.32 4.48
CA ALA A 69 2.37 8.22 4.54
C ALA A 69 1.98 7.23 5.64
N ASN A 70 2.27 5.95 5.40
CA ASN A 70 2.09 4.88 6.37
C ASN A 70 3.21 3.85 6.23
N GLY A 71 3.78 3.39 7.34
CA GLY A 71 4.91 2.46 7.39
C GLY A 71 4.55 1.04 7.79
N ALA A 72 3.27 0.64 7.74
CA ALA A 72 2.85 -0.69 8.14
C ALA A 72 3.48 -1.78 7.28
N SER A 73 3.91 -2.87 7.92
CA SER A 73 4.23 -4.11 7.23
C SER A 73 2.95 -4.84 6.86
N VAL A 74 2.79 -5.22 5.59
CA VAL A 74 1.63 -6.00 5.12
C VAL A 74 1.60 -7.42 5.71
N THR A 75 2.72 -7.90 6.23
CA THR A 75 2.81 -9.22 6.90
C THR A 75 2.32 -9.20 8.35
N ASP A 76 2.11 -8.03 8.91
CA ASP A 76 1.61 -7.83 10.28
C ASP A 76 0.16 -7.33 10.23
N LEU A 77 -0.78 -8.24 10.51
CA LEU A 77 -2.22 -7.92 10.46
C LEU A 77 -2.58 -6.73 11.36
N LYS A 78 -1.99 -6.64 12.55
CA LYS A 78 -2.28 -5.54 13.49
C LYS A 78 -1.85 -4.19 12.92
N GLN A 79 -0.67 -4.12 12.30
CA GLN A 79 -0.21 -2.90 11.64
C GLN A 79 -1.10 -2.51 10.45
N VAL A 80 -1.58 -3.51 9.70
CA VAL A 80 -2.52 -3.28 8.58
C VAL A 80 -3.87 -2.76 9.10
N GLU A 81 -4.40 -3.34 10.17
CA GLU A 81 -5.64 -2.87 10.81
C GLU A 81 -5.48 -1.43 11.34
N ASP A 82 -4.35 -1.11 11.95
CA ASP A 82 -4.04 0.25 12.41
C ASP A 82 -3.92 1.25 11.25
N MET A 83 -3.36 0.84 10.11
CA MET A 83 -3.34 1.64 8.88
C MET A 83 -4.76 1.95 8.38
N VAL A 84 -5.62 0.94 8.32
CA VAL A 84 -7.02 1.11 7.90
C VAL A 84 -7.76 2.02 8.89
N LYS A 85 -7.56 1.81 10.20
CA LYS A 85 -8.13 2.69 11.22
C LYS A 85 -7.68 4.13 11.06
N GLN A 86 -6.39 4.38 10.87
CA GLN A 86 -5.86 5.72 10.59
C GLN A 86 -6.51 6.35 9.35
N THR A 87 -6.74 5.57 8.31
CA THR A 87 -7.41 6.02 7.08
C THR A 87 -8.86 6.46 7.35
N ILE A 88 -9.60 5.66 8.10
CA ILE A 88 -10.98 5.97 8.49
C ILE A 88 -11.04 7.19 9.39
N ASP A 89 -10.16 7.28 10.40
CA ASP A 89 -10.09 8.43 11.30
C ASP A 89 -9.78 9.74 10.55
N THR A 90 -9.02 9.67 9.47
CA THR A 90 -8.59 10.83 8.67
C THR A 90 -9.63 11.24 7.63
N TRP A 91 -10.20 10.29 6.87
CA TRP A 91 -11.05 10.57 5.70
C TRP A 91 -12.42 9.88 5.71
N GLY A 92 -12.70 9.03 6.70
CA GLY A 92 -14.02 8.45 6.94
C GLY A 92 -14.40 7.27 6.04
N ARG A 93 -13.52 6.83 5.12
CA ARG A 93 -13.83 5.76 4.16
C ARG A 93 -12.58 5.10 3.57
N VAL A 94 -12.74 3.92 2.99
CA VAL A 94 -11.77 3.26 2.11
C VAL A 94 -12.53 2.69 0.92
N ASP A 95 -12.18 3.11 -0.28
CA ASP A 95 -12.88 2.71 -1.51
C ASP A 95 -12.04 1.84 -2.43
N ILE A 96 -10.73 2.05 -2.42
CA ILE A 96 -9.79 1.41 -3.35
C ILE A 96 -8.63 0.83 -2.54
N LEU A 97 -8.32 -0.43 -2.78
CA LEU A 97 -7.12 -1.09 -2.26
C LEU A 97 -6.30 -1.62 -3.42
N VAL A 98 -5.04 -1.18 -3.51
CA VAL A 98 -4.07 -1.70 -4.47
C VAL A 98 -3.02 -2.50 -3.71
N ASN A 99 -3.11 -3.82 -3.77
CA ASN A 99 -2.13 -4.74 -3.20
C ASN A 99 -0.93 -4.85 -4.14
N ASN A 100 0.00 -3.91 -4.00
CA ASN A 100 1.20 -3.84 -4.84
C ASN A 100 2.48 -4.23 -4.09
N ALA A 101 2.48 -4.23 -2.75
CA ALA A 101 3.65 -4.61 -1.97
C ALA A 101 4.18 -5.99 -2.37
N GLY A 102 5.47 -6.09 -2.56
CA GLY A 102 6.16 -7.32 -2.93
C GLY A 102 7.66 -7.20 -2.72
N ILE A 103 8.32 -8.34 -2.65
CA ILE A 103 9.80 -8.44 -2.54
C ILE A 103 10.32 -9.44 -3.56
N LEU A 104 11.58 -9.32 -3.89
CA LEU A 104 12.29 -10.25 -4.76
C LEU A 104 13.39 -10.98 -3.98
N ARG A 105 13.39 -12.31 -4.07
CA ARG A 105 14.42 -13.22 -3.54
C ARG A 105 14.84 -14.18 -4.63
N ASP A 106 15.18 -13.64 -5.81
CA ASP A 106 15.40 -14.40 -7.02
C ASP A 106 16.69 -15.24 -6.94
N LYS A 107 16.49 -16.56 -6.99
CA LYS A 107 17.53 -17.58 -7.08
C LYS A 107 17.01 -18.75 -7.91
N SER A 108 17.92 -19.57 -8.47
CA SER A 108 17.48 -20.85 -9.05
C SER A 108 16.80 -21.70 -7.98
N PHE A 109 15.84 -22.53 -8.37
CA PHE A 109 15.08 -23.35 -7.44
C PHE A 109 15.96 -24.18 -6.49
N SER A 110 17.07 -24.70 -6.99
CA SER A 110 18.05 -25.47 -6.19
C SER A 110 18.81 -24.63 -5.15
N LYS A 111 18.79 -23.31 -5.25
CA LYS A 111 19.51 -22.38 -4.36
C LYS A 111 18.62 -21.53 -3.48
N VAL A 112 17.30 -21.49 -3.77
CA VAL A 112 16.36 -20.78 -2.91
C VAL A 112 16.26 -21.50 -1.58
N THR A 113 16.33 -20.75 -0.47
CA THR A 113 16.12 -21.30 0.86
C THR A 113 14.62 -21.35 1.20
N ASP A 114 14.22 -22.25 2.08
CA ASP A 114 12.85 -22.28 2.62
C ASP A 114 12.45 -20.94 3.24
N GLU A 115 13.37 -20.27 3.91
CA GLU A 115 13.16 -18.97 4.53
C GLU A 115 12.84 -17.90 3.47
N ASP A 116 13.65 -17.80 2.41
CA ASP A 116 13.42 -16.86 1.30
C ASP A 116 12.09 -17.14 0.60
N PHE A 117 11.79 -18.41 0.35
CA PHE A 117 10.54 -18.83 -0.28
C PHE A 117 9.31 -18.46 0.57
N ARG A 118 9.36 -18.77 1.87
CA ARG A 118 8.28 -18.43 2.82
C ARG A 118 8.09 -16.93 2.95
N LEU A 119 9.17 -16.16 3.00
CA LEU A 119 9.08 -14.71 3.10
C LEU A 119 8.40 -14.09 1.87
N VAL A 120 8.69 -14.60 0.67
CA VAL A 120 8.02 -14.16 -0.55
C VAL A 120 6.52 -14.47 -0.49
N LEU A 121 6.13 -15.66 -0.06
CA LEU A 121 4.72 -16.02 0.14
C LEU A 121 4.05 -15.15 1.21
N GLU A 122 4.74 -14.89 2.31
CA GLU A 122 4.23 -14.07 3.40
C GLU A 122 3.94 -12.65 2.95
N VAL A 123 4.83 -12.03 2.19
CA VAL A 123 4.62 -10.67 1.68
C VAL A 123 3.56 -10.64 0.58
N HIS A 124 3.70 -11.47 -0.46
CA HIS A 124 2.83 -11.40 -1.63
C HIS A 124 1.44 -11.97 -1.38
N LEU A 125 1.36 -13.16 -0.76
CA LEU A 125 0.08 -13.85 -0.53
C LEU A 125 -0.57 -13.39 0.76
N MET A 126 0.10 -13.59 1.89
CA MET A 126 -0.49 -13.24 3.19
C MET A 126 -0.64 -11.73 3.37
N GLY A 127 0.29 -10.93 2.85
CA GLY A 127 0.14 -9.48 2.84
C GLY A 127 -1.12 -9.03 2.09
N THR A 128 -1.42 -9.62 0.94
CA THR A 128 -2.66 -9.37 0.20
C THR A 128 -3.89 -9.81 1.01
N VAL A 129 -3.85 -10.99 1.61
CA VAL A 129 -4.96 -11.50 2.46
C VAL A 129 -5.20 -10.56 3.65
N ASN A 130 -4.16 -10.14 4.35
CA ASN A 130 -4.25 -9.24 5.50
C ASN A 130 -4.91 -7.90 5.11
N CYS A 131 -4.45 -7.28 4.03
CA CYS A 131 -5.00 -6.02 3.55
C CYS A 131 -6.45 -6.17 3.10
N CYS A 132 -6.78 -7.20 2.34
CA CYS A 132 -8.15 -7.47 1.91
C CYS A 132 -9.09 -7.68 3.11
N LYS A 133 -8.69 -8.48 4.10
CA LYS A 133 -9.50 -8.72 5.31
C LYS A 133 -9.76 -7.43 6.08
N ALA A 134 -8.76 -6.57 6.22
CA ALA A 134 -8.88 -5.33 6.99
C ALA A 134 -9.87 -4.31 6.37
N VAL A 135 -10.04 -4.31 5.04
CA VAL A 135 -10.96 -3.39 4.35
C VAL A 135 -12.29 -4.02 3.96
N TRP A 136 -12.42 -5.34 4.04
CA TRP A 136 -13.53 -6.08 3.45
C TRP A 136 -14.92 -5.62 3.92
N ASP A 137 -15.13 -5.61 5.23
CA ASP A 137 -16.43 -5.25 5.78
C ASP A 137 -16.73 -3.76 5.57
N ILE A 138 -15.72 -2.89 5.63
CA ILE A 138 -15.85 -1.46 5.36
C ILE A 138 -16.35 -1.23 3.93
N MET A 139 -15.67 -1.82 2.94
CA MET A 139 -16.07 -1.69 1.53
C MET A 139 -17.45 -2.28 1.26
N LYS A 140 -17.75 -3.41 1.89
CA LYS A 140 -19.08 -4.06 1.78
C LYS A 140 -20.19 -3.15 2.33
N GLU A 141 -19.99 -2.53 3.49
CA GLU A 141 -20.95 -1.59 4.08
C GLU A 141 -21.13 -0.33 3.24
N GLN A 142 -20.03 0.17 2.65
CA GLN A 142 -20.05 1.32 1.74
C GLN A 142 -20.76 1.03 0.41
N ASN A 143 -20.88 -0.23 0.03
CA ASN A 143 -21.49 -0.68 -1.23
C ASN A 143 -20.86 -0.06 -2.48
N TYR A 144 -19.52 -0.03 -2.49
CA TYR A 144 -18.73 0.51 -3.59
C TYR A 144 -17.62 -0.46 -4.01
#